data_80902335e955b7604b4fc33225703774
#
_entry.id   80902335e955b7604b4fc33225703774
#
_cell.length_a   1.000
_cell.length_b   1.000
_cell.length_c   1.000
_cell.angle_alpha   90.00
_cell.angle_beta   90.00
_cell.angle_gamma   90.00
#
_symmetry.space_group_name_H-M   'P 1'
#
loop_
_entity.id
_entity.type
_entity.pdbx_description
1 polymer ?
#
loop_
_entity_poly.entity_id
_entity_poly.type
_entity_poly.pdbx_seq_one_letter_code
_entity_poly.pdbx_strand_id
1 'polypeptide(L)'
;MKIIITGSLGNISKPLTAALVQKGHSVTVIASSNERREEIEKLGASAAIGSVEDLSFLTKTFTGADAVYCMIPRANYFDPNLDLDAFTRKIGNNYAEAIQQSGVKRVVFLSSIGAHLEQNSGIIQRYNEIEAVLNKLSDVSITFMRPTSFYYNLLAYIPMIKNQGIIAANYGGDQLIPWVSPNDIASAIAEEITTPLDGRKIRYVSSEELTGDETAKILGDAIGKPDLKWQLISDEEVLNGLVSVGMQPKIAQGLVEMYAGLYNGTLGEDYYKNRPFELGKTKLAEYAKEFASIYNQN
;
A
#
# COMPACT_ATOMS: atom_id res chain seq x y z
N MET A 1 24.41 1.54 5.30
CA MET A 1 23.45 2.32 6.10
C MET A 1 22.74 1.39 7.06
N LYS A 2 22.30 1.90 8.20
CA LYS A 2 21.40 1.23 9.13
C LYS A 2 19.97 1.69 8.82
N ILE A 3 19.13 0.78 8.35
CA ILE A 3 17.78 1.08 7.85
C ILE A 3 16.74 0.32 8.67
N ILE A 4 15.73 1.02 9.15
CA ILE A 4 14.60 0.39 9.84
C ILE A 4 13.41 0.31 8.89
N ILE A 5 12.75 -0.85 8.85
CA ILE A 5 11.60 -1.12 8.00
C ILE A 5 10.40 -1.49 8.88
N THR A 6 9.27 -0.79 8.71
CA THR A 6 8.00 -1.19 9.30
C THR A 6 7.22 -2.12 8.35
N GLY A 7 6.11 -2.72 8.82
CA GLY A 7 5.24 -3.57 8.00
C GLY A 7 5.64 -5.04 7.95
N SER A 8 6.52 -5.47 8.87
CA SER A 8 6.93 -6.87 9.00
C SER A 8 7.44 -7.47 7.66
N LEU A 9 6.99 -8.66 7.31
CA LEU A 9 7.25 -9.32 6.03
C LEU A 9 6.01 -9.29 5.12
N GLY A 10 5.35 -8.13 5.07
CA GLY A 10 4.24 -7.91 4.14
C GLY A 10 4.70 -7.82 2.67
N ASN A 11 3.73 -7.68 1.76
CA ASN A 11 3.93 -7.75 0.31
C ASN A 11 5.01 -6.79 -0.23
N ILE A 12 5.20 -5.63 0.42
CA ILE A 12 6.20 -4.63 0.04
C ILE A 12 7.47 -4.78 0.91
N SER A 13 7.30 -4.94 2.22
CA SER A 13 8.43 -4.91 3.16
C SER A 13 9.33 -6.13 3.04
N LYS A 14 8.81 -7.31 2.65
CA LYS A 14 9.62 -8.52 2.43
C LYS A 14 10.59 -8.36 1.26
N PRO A 15 10.16 -8.02 0.03
CA PRO A 15 11.08 -7.78 -1.09
C PRO A 15 11.99 -6.56 -0.85
N LEU A 16 11.51 -5.51 -0.18
CA LEU A 16 12.34 -4.36 0.20
C LEU A 16 13.48 -4.78 1.14
N THR A 17 13.18 -5.60 2.16
CA THR A 17 14.18 -6.13 3.09
C THR A 17 15.26 -6.91 2.35
N ALA A 18 14.85 -7.85 1.50
CA ALA A 18 15.78 -8.67 0.71
C ALA A 18 16.67 -7.81 -0.19
N ALA A 19 16.09 -6.82 -0.89
CA ALA A 19 16.84 -5.93 -1.78
C ALA A 19 17.87 -5.08 -1.03
N LEU A 20 17.54 -4.56 0.15
CA LEU A 20 18.43 -3.73 0.94
C LEU A 20 19.56 -4.56 1.59
N VAL A 21 19.24 -5.75 2.09
CA VAL A 21 20.27 -6.69 2.62
C VAL A 21 21.24 -7.10 1.52
N GLN A 22 20.73 -7.43 0.33
CA GLN A 22 21.56 -7.80 -0.82
C GLN A 22 22.52 -6.65 -1.23
N LYS A 23 22.11 -5.40 -1.04
CA LYS A 23 22.96 -4.21 -1.27
C LYS A 23 23.94 -3.94 -0.13
N GLY A 24 24.02 -4.79 0.91
CA GLY A 24 24.96 -4.66 2.02
C GLY A 24 24.53 -3.67 3.11
N HIS A 25 23.26 -3.31 3.19
CA HIS A 25 22.75 -2.47 4.28
C HIS A 25 22.45 -3.30 5.54
N SER A 26 22.62 -2.69 6.72
CA SER A 26 22.16 -3.26 7.99
C SER A 26 20.68 -2.95 8.15
N VAL A 27 19.83 -3.96 7.99
CA VAL A 27 18.37 -3.81 7.99
C VAL A 27 17.80 -4.37 9.29
N THR A 28 16.91 -3.60 9.93
CA THR A 28 16.08 -4.06 11.05
C THR A 28 14.62 -3.97 10.65
N VAL A 29 13.88 -5.07 10.80
CA VAL A 29 12.45 -5.14 10.47
C VAL A 29 11.63 -5.14 11.75
N ILE A 30 10.67 -4.22 11.84
CA ILE A 30 9.68 -4.18 12.93
C ILE A 30 8.55 -5.15 12.62
N ALA A 31 8.28 -6.05 13.55
CA ALA A 31 7.15 -7.00 13.49
C ALA A 31 6.44 -7.09 14.84
N SER A 32 5.11 -7.22 14.83
CA SER A 32 4.32 -7.30 16.05
C SER A 32 4.33 -8.69 16.71
N SER A 33 4.68 -9.74 15.94
CA SER A 33 4.74 -11.13 16.45
C SER A 33 6.16 -11.67 16.43
N ASN A 34 6.56 -12.35 17.51
CA ASN A 34 7.85 -13.03 17.60
C ASN A 34 7.98 -14.21 16.60
N GLU A 35 6.87 -14.75 16.13
CA GLU A 35 6.84 -15.79 15.10
C GLU A 35 7.52 -15.37 13.79
N ARG A 36 7.58 -14.07 13.52
CA ARG A 36 8.25 -13.53 12.32
C ARG A 36 9.77 -13.43 12.45
N ARG A 37 10.33 -13.59 13.66
CA ARG A 37 11.77 -13.42 13.91
C ARG A 37 12.62 -14.29 13.02
N GLU A 38 12.37 -15.60 13.03
CA GLU A 38 13.18 -16.56 12.26
C GLU A 38 13.15 -16.26 10.75
N GLU A 39 11.98 -15.90 10.21
CA GLU A 39 11.85 -15.57 8.78
C GLU A 39 12.59 -14.27 8.44
N ILE A 40 12.55 -13.25 9.32
CA ILE A 40 13.30 -12.01 9.16
C ILE A 40 14.81 -12.28 9.18
N GLU A 41 15.29 -13.08 10.14
CA GLU A 41 16.70 -13.41 10.30
C GLU A 41 17.23 -14.27 9.13
N LYS A 42 16.41 -15.16 8.55
CA LYS A 42 16.73 -15.89 7.32
C LYS A 42 16.94 -14.98 6.10
N LEU A 43 16.34 -13.81 6.07
CA LEU A 43 16.61 -12.80 5.04
C LEU A 43 17.92 -12.02 5.27
N GLY A 44 18.63 -12.25 6.38
CA GLY A 44 19.83 -11.52 6.74
C GLY A 44 19.56 -10.18 7.45
N ALA A 45 18.32 -9.95 7.89
CA ALA A 45 17.93 -8.76 8.64
C ALA A 45 17.80 -9.05 10.14
N SER A 46 17.80 -8.02 10.97
CA SER A 46 17.50 -8.12 12.41
C SER A 46 16.01 -7.92 12.65
N ALA A 47 15.44 -8.62 13.62
CA ALA A 47 14.05 -8.46 14.01
C ALA A 47 13.91 -7.56 15.25
N ALA A 48 13.10 -6.50 15.16
CA ALA A 48 12.63 -5.72 16.31
C ALA A 48 11.16 -6.07 16.57
N ILE A 49 10.88 -6.76 17.67
CA ILE A 49 9.52 -7.23 17.98
C ILE A 49 8.82 -6.22 18.89
N GLY A 50 7.74 -5.62 18.38
CA GLY A 50 6.93 -4.62 19.04
C GLY A 50 5.90 -3.98 18.12
N SER A 51 5.07 -3.12 18.68
CA SER A 51 3.99 -2.45 17.95
C SER A 51 4.40 -1.04 17.51
N VAL A 52 4.00 -0.64 16.29
CA VAL A 52 4.10 0.76 15.84
C VAL A 52 3.14 1.69 16.58
N GLU A 53 2.23 1.13 17.39
CA GLU A 53 1.37 1.89 18.30
C GLU A 53 2.07 2.27 19.63
N ASP A 54 3.24 1.69 19.89
CA ASP A 54 4.07 2.00 21.06
C ASP A 54 5.17 2.99 20.66
N LEU A 55 4.95 4.24 21.07
CA LEU A 55 5.89 5.34 20.80
C LEU A 55 7.28 5.08 21.37
N SER A 56 7.36 4.56 22.61
CA SER A 56 8.64 4.29 23.27
C SER A 56 9.45 3.24 22.52
N PHE A 57 8.79 2.17 22.09
CA PHE A 57 9.40 1.13 21.25
C PHE A 57 9.90 1.70 19.90
N LEU A 58 9.07 2.51 19.22
CA LEU A 58 9.45 3.15 17.96
C LEU A 58 10.66 4.06 18.11
N THR A 59 10.63 4.97 19.09
CA THR A 59 11.73 5.91 19.38
C THR A 59 13.03 5.16 19.62
N LYS A 60 13.01 4.14 20.50
CA LYS A 60 14.16 3.29 20.76
C LYS A 60 14.67 2.59 19.52
N THR A 61 13.78 2.05 18.70
CA THR A 61 14.14 1.29 17.50
C THR A 61 14.71 2.20 16.40
N PHE A 62 14.19 3.41 16.24
CA PHE A 62 14.65 4.39 15.26
C PHE A 62 15.98 5.06 15.66
N THR A 63 16.29 5.10 16.95
CA THR A 63 17.53 5.74 17.44
C THR A 63 18.78 5.13 16.81
N GLY A 64 19.58 6.01 16.20
CA GLY A 64 20.80 5.63 15.50
C GLY A 64 20.60 4.97 14.14
N ALA A 65 19.40 5.02 13.57
CA ALA A 65 19.18 4.65 12.17
C ALA A 65 19.56 5.79 11.24
N ASP A 66 20.11 5.45 10.07
CA ASP A 66 20.38 6.41 8.99
C ASP A 66 19.10 6.78 8.25
N ALA A 67 18.19 5.81 8.10
CA ALA A 67 16.92 5.99 7.41
C ALA A 67 15.83 5.05 7.96
N VAL A 68 14.57 5.47 7.82
CA VAL A 68 13.40 4.65 8.17
C VAL A 68 12.40 4.60 7.02
N TYR A 69 11.84 3.41 6.80
CA TYR A 69 10.66 3.22 5.98
C TYR A 69 9.44 3.02 6.89
N CYS A 70 8.43 3.87 6.71
CA CYS A 70 7.20 3.86 7.48
C CYS A 70 5.99 3.56 6.60
N MET A 71 5.09 2.70 7.09
CA MET A 71 3.80 2.41 6.47
C MET A 71 2.72 2.22 7.52
N ILE A 72 1.47 2.46 7.15
CA ILE A 72 0.33 2.17 8.01
C ILE A 72 0.03 0.66 7.94
N PRO A 73 0.04 -0.06 9.08
CA PRO A 73 -0.31 -1.48 9.10
C PRO A 73 -1.73 -1.72 8.62
N ARG A 74 -1.95 -2.90 8.05
CA ARG A 74 -3.29 -3.33 7.64
C ARG A 74 -4.17 -3.49 8.88
N ALA A 75 -5.33 -2.85 8.89
CA ALA A 75 -6.37 -3.01 9.90
C ALA A 75 -7.40 -4.08 9.48
N ASN A 76 -8.07 -4.66 10.46
CA ASN A 76 -9.17 -5.59 10.19
C ASN A 76 -10.48 -4.80 9.97
N TYR A 77 -10.86 -4.58 8.74
CA TYR A 77 -12.07 -3.82 8.36
C TYR A 77 -13.39 -4.47 8.79
N PHE A 78 -13.33 -5.72 9.25
CA PHE A 78 -14.47 -6.49 9.77
C PHE A 78 -14.56 -6.45 11.31
N ASP A 79 -13.60 -5.82 12.00
CA ASP A 79 -13.69 -5.62 13.43
C ASP A 79 -14.70 -4.51 13.75
N PRO A 80 -15.82 -4.82 14.44
CA PRO A 80 -16.86 -3.83 14.74
C PRO A 80 -16.38 -2.70 15.67
N ASN A 81 -15.28 -2.90 16.38
CA ASN A 81 -14.72 -1.93 17.31
C ASN A 81 -13.62 -1.06 16.70
N LEU A 82 -13.24 -1.30 15.44
CA LEU A 82 -12.19 -0.53 14.79
C LEU A 82 -12.65 0.90 14.50
N ASP A 83 -12.05 1.88 15.16
CA ASP A 83 -12.03 3.27 14.69
C ASP A 83 -10.81 3.45 13.79
N LEU A 84 -11.02 3.30 12.48
CA LEU A 84 -9.94 3.33 11.49
C LEU A 84 -9.26 4.71 11.42
N ASP A 85 -10.00 5.79 11.66
CA ASP A 85 -9.47 7.16 11.63
C ASP A 85 -8.60 7.41 12.87
N ALA A 86 -9.07 7.00 14.07
CA ALA A 86 -8.27 7.08 15.28
C ALA A 86 -7.02 6.21 15.21
N PHE A 87 -7.13 4.99 14.68
CA PHE A 87 -6.02 4.05 14.51
C PHE A 87 -4.93 4.64 13.61
N THR A 88 -5.29 5.12 12.42
CA THR A 88 -4.31 5.67 11.47
C THR A 88 -3.70 6.99 11.96
N ARG A 89 -4.49 7.86 12.59
CA ARG A 89 -4.00 9.11 13.20
C ARG A 89 -3.01 8.84 14.32
N LYS A 90 -3.28 7.87 15.20
CA LYS A 90 -2.36 7.45 16.27
C LYS A 90 -1.02 7.02 15.69
N ILE A 91 -1.03 6.17 14.66
CA ILE A 91 0.21 5.68 14.03
C ILE A 91 0.97 6.82 13.35
N GLY A 92 0.29 7.69 12.61
CA GLY A 92 0.91 8.85 11.97
C GLY A 92 1.60 9.78 12.97
N ASN A 93 0.94 10.07 14.10
CA ASN A 93 1.50 10.86 15.19
C ASN A 93 2.69 10.15 15.86
N ASN A 94 2.59 8.84 16.13
CA ASN A 94 3.69 8.06 16.69
C ASN A 94 4.92 8.08 15.78
N TYR A 95 4.74 7.96 14.46
CA TYR A 95 5.85 8.09 13.52
C TYR A 95 6.49 9.47 13.60
N ALA A 96 5.70 10.54 13.53
CA ALA A 96 6.23 11.89 13.59
C ALA A 96 7.02 12.12 14.88
N GLU A 97 6.47 11.74 16.02
CA GLU A 97 7.10 11.92 17.33
C GLU A 97 8.36 11.04 17.48
N ALA A 98 8.30 9.77 17.09
CA ALA A 98 9.46 8.86 17.11
C ALA A 98 10.60 9.35 16.20
N ILE A 99 10.30 9.85 15.00
CA ILE A 99 11.29 10.43 14.09
C ILE A 99 11.94 11.64 14.73
N GLN A 100 11.16 12.55 15.32
CA GLN A 100 11.67 13.74 15.99
C GLN A 100 12.56 13.39 17.18
N GLN A 101 12.12 12.48 18.06
CA GLN A 101 12.84 12.09 19.28
C GLN A 101 14.09 11.26 18.97
N SER A 102 14.07 10.40 17.98
CA SER A 102 15.22 9.56 17.60
C SER A 102 16.30 10.29 16.81
N GLY A 103 15.98 11.46 16.25
CA GLY A 103 16.89 12.25 15.44
C GLY A 103 17.14 11.70 14.02
N VAL A 104 16.35 10.75 13.54
CA VAL A 104 16.41 10.23 12.15
C VAL A 104 16.19 11.37 11.16
N LYS A 105 17.05 11.43 10.12
CA LYS A 105 17.02 12.51 9.12
C LYS A 105 16.47 12.10 7.75
N ARG A 106 16.33 10.82 7.48
CA ARG A 106 15.82 10.30 6.20
C ARG A 106 14.61 9.39 6.42
N VAL A 107 13.50 9.73 5.80
CA VAL A 107 12.24 8.97 5.90
C VAL A 107 11.70 8.67 4.50
N VAL A 108 11.24 7.46 4.28
CA VAL A 108 10.37 7.11 3.16
C VAL A 108 9.05 6.65 3.75
N PHE A 109 7.98 7.37 3.47
CA PHE A 109 6.64 7.04 3.93
C PHE A 109 5.81 6.47 2.78
N LEU A 110 5.22 5.28 2.98
CA LEU A 110 4.28 4.70 2.02
C LEU A 110 2.94 5.40 2.17
N SER A 111 2.69 6.29 1.26
CA SER A 111 1.44 7.02 1.08
C SER A 111 0.55 6.34 0.04
N SER A 112 -0.23 7.08 -0.72
CA SER A 112 -1.17 6.55 -1.72
C SER A 112 -1.39 7.54 -2.86
N ILE A 113 -1.77 7.03 -4.04
CA ILE A 113 -2.48 7.83 -5.04
C ILE A 113 -3.70 8.49 -4.36
N GLY A 114 -4.02 9.72 -4.74
CA GLY A 114 -5.14 10.47 -4.14
C GLY A 114 -4.80 11.16 -2.81
N ALA A 115 -3.62 10.94 -2.21
CA ALA A 115 -3.23 11.59 -0.95
C ALA A 115 -3.08 13.12 -1.03
N HIS A 116 -3.12 13.72 -2.22
CA HIS A 116 -3.17 15.16 -2.42
C HIS A 116 -4.53 15.78 -2.11
N LEU A 117 -5.59 14.95 -2.06
CA LEU A 117 -6.96 15.40 -1.83
C LEU A 117 -7.24 15.57 -0.34
N GLU A 118 -7.77 16.71 0.04
CA GLU A 118 -8.20 17.00 1.41
C GLU A 118 -9.58 16.43 1.74
N GLN A 119 -10.39 16.15 0.69
CA GLN A 119 -11.78 15.65 0.80
C GLN A 119 -12.10 14.73 -0.38
N ASN A 120 -13.19 13.97 -0.25
CA ASN A 120 -13.76 13.13 -1.31
C ASN A 120 -12.79 12.06 -1.87
N SER A 121 -11.88 11.58 -1.04
CA SER A 121 -10.95 10.50 -1.38
C SER A 121 -11.23 9.20 -0.61
N GLY A 122 -12.35 9.14 0.10
CA GLY A 122 -12.76 8.00 0.90
C GLY A 122 -11.69 7.60 1.91
N ILE A 123 -11.36 6.31 1.94
CA ILE A 123 -10.35 5.82 2.89
C ILE A 123 -8.93 6.37 2.63
N ILE A 124 -8.67 7.00 1.50
CA ILE A 124 -7.35 7.57 1.18
C ILE A 124 -7.10 8.88 1.93
N GLN A 125 -8.14 9.59 2.36
CA GLN A 125 -8.02 10.86 3.08
C GLN A 125 -7.06 10.80 4.27
N ARG A 126 -6.98 9.66 4.93
CA ARG A 126 -6.04 9.43 6.05
C ARG A 126 -4.58 9.61 5.67
N TYR A 127 -4.20 9.29 4.44
CA TYR A 127 -2.84 9.50 3.96
C TYR A 127 -2.52 10.98 3.78
N ASN A 128 -3.49 11.79 3.34
CA ASN A 128 -3.34 13.26 3.33
C ASN A 128 -3.09 13.80 4.76
N GLU A 129 -3.88 13.36 5.74
CA GLU A 129 -3.70 13.77 7.15
C GLU A 129 -2.31 13.40 7.68
N ILE A 130 -1.81 12.20 7.37
CA ILE A 130 -0.48 11.75 7.83
C ILE A 130 0.63 12.50 7.10
N GLU A 131 0.52 12.71 5.78
CA GLU A 131 1.48 13.55 5.05
C GLU A 131 1.54 14.96 5.67
N ALA A 132 0.40 15.55 6.04
CA ALA A 132 0.34 16.85 6.69
C ALA A 132 1.03 16.85 8.08
N VAL A 133 0.88 15.79 8.87
CA VAL A 133 1.59 15.63 10.15
C VAL A 133 3.09 15.50 9.95
N LEU A 134 3.53 14.65 9.04
CA LEU A 134 4.95 14.42 8.74
C LEU A 134 5.62 15.66 8.11
N ASN A 135 4.88 16.45 7.34
CA ASN A 135 5.38 17.70 6.76
C ASN A 135 5.75 18.77 7.79
N LYS A 136 5.23 18.69 9.02
CA LYS A 136 5.57 19.61 10.11
C LYS A 136 6.95 19.34 10.72
N LEU A 137 7.55 18.19 10.44
CA LEU A 137 8.90 17.89 10.94
C LEU A 137 9.93 18.78 10.26
N SER A 138 10.68 19.55 11.03
CA SER A 138 11.87 20.26 10.54
C SER A 138 13.06 19.29 10.44
N ASP A 139 14.05 19.65 9.63
CA ASP A 139 15.35 18.94 9.54
C ASP A 139 15.27 17.45 9.24
N VAL A 140 14.20 16.99 8.61
CA VAL A 140 13.97 15.61 8.16
C VAL A 140 13.64 15.60 6.67
N SER A 141 14.38 14.84 5.90
CA SER A 141 14.11 14.65 4.47
C SER A 141 13.14 13.50 4.26
N ILE A 142 12.00 13.78 3.64
CA ILE A 142 10.91 12.80 3.49
C ILE A 142 10.56 12.60 2.02
N THR A 143 10.52 11.34 1.57
CA THR A 143 9.86 10.95 0.34
C THR A 143 8.49 10.35 0.66
N PHE A 144 7.44 10.94 0.14
CA PHE A 144 6.10 10.36 0.13
C PHE A 144 5.97 9.49 -1.12
N MET A 145 6.01 8.17 -0.92
CA MET A 145 5.78 7.19 -1.99
C MET A 145 4.28 7.08 -2.19
N ARG A 146 3.79 7.47 -3.35
CA ARG A 146 2.37 7.38 -3.73
C ARG A 146 2.17 6.29 -4.78
N PRO A 147 2.08 5.01 -4.37
CA PRO A 147 1.75 3.92 -5.30
C PRO A 147 0.32 4.07 -5.79
N THR A 148 0.08 3.51 -6.97
CA THR A 148 -1.25 3.39 -7.58
C THR A 148 -2.01 2.16 -7.05
N SER A 149 -2.99 1.63 -7.77
CA SER A 149 -3.78 0.48 -7.34
C SER A 149 -2.93 -0.79 -7.30
N PHE A 150 -2.92 -1.47 -6.15
CA PHE A 150 -2.10 -2.67 -5.98
C PHE A 150 -2.68 -3.88 -6.72
N TYR A 151 -1.84 -4.65 -7.41
CA TYR A 151 -2.25 -5.92 -8.03
C TYR A 151 -2.91 -6.89 -7.03
N TYR A 152 -2.41 -6.98 -5.79
CA TYR A 152 -2.97 -7.91 -4.81
C TYR A 152 -4.39 -7.53 -4.34
N ASN A 153 -4.88 -6.31 -4.62
CA ASN A 153 -6.28 -5.96 -4.37
C ASN A 153 -7.24 -6.81 -5.23
N LEU A 154 -6.77 -7.29 -6.38
CA LEU A 154 -7.52 -8.18 -7.28
C LEU A 154 -7.88 -9.51 -6.61
N LEU A 155 -7.12 -9.97 -5.61
CA LEU A 155 -7.42 -11.19 -4.86
C LEU A 155 -8.77 -11.13 -4.13
N ALA A 156 -9.25 -9.93 -3.79
CA ALA A 156 -10.55 -9.73 -3.15
C ALA A 156 -11.72 -10.17 -4.06
N TYR A 157 -11.51 -10.21 -5.37
CA TYR A 157 -12.54 -10.63 -6.34
C TYR A 157 -12.60 -12.15 -6.54
N ILE A 158 -11.68 -12.95 -6.00
CA ILE A 158 -11.65 -14.41 -6.18
C ILE A 158 -12.99 -15.06 -5.79
N PRO A 159 -13.61 -14.77 -4.63
CA PRO A 159 -14.91 -15.35 -4.29
C PRO A 159 -16.01 -15.01 -5.30
N MET A 160 -16.04 -13.77 -5.79
CA MET A 160 -17.02 -13.32 -6.79
C MET A 160 -16.80 -14.03 -8.14
N ILE A 161 -15.55 -14.14 -8.59
CA ILE A 161 -15.20 -14.84 -9.83
C ILE A 161 -15.61 -16.32 -9.75
N LYS A 162 -15.42 -16.98 -8.59
CA LYS A 162 -15.82 -18.38 -8.38
C LYS A 162 -17.32 -18.57 -8.39
N ASN A 163 -18.05 -17.68 -7.74
CA ASN A 163 -19.48 -17.82 -7.53
C ASN A 163 -20.32 -17.28 -8.71
N GLN A 164 -19.85 -16.22 -9.37
CA GLN A 164 -20.63 -15.48 -10.37
C GLN A 164 -19.96 -15.41 -11.74
N GLY A 165 -18.67 -15.74 -11.86
CA GLY A 165 -17.94 -15.70 -13.12
C GLY A 165 -17.63 -14.28 -13.62
N ILE A 166 -17.70 -13.27 -12.78
CA ILE A 166 -17.47 -11.86 -13.11
C ILE A 166 -16.60 -11.18 -12.05
N ILE A 167 -16.07 -10.02 -12.41
CA ILE A 167 -15.59 -8.99 -11.48
C ILE A 167 -16.62 -7.86 -11.54
N ALA A 168 -17.24 -7.51 -10.42
CA ALA A 168 -18.19 -6.40 -10.36
C ALA A 168 -17.69 -5.34 -9.38
N ALA A 169 -17.61 -4.09 -9.85
CA ALA A 169 -17.11 -2.95 -9.08
C ALA A 169 -17.73 -1.64 -9.62
N ASN A 170 -17.65 -0.58 -8.81
CA ASN A 170 -18.08 0.77 -9.23
C ASN A 170 -16.94 1.56 -9.91
N TYR A 171 -15.91 0.88 -10.41
CA TYR A 171 -14.81 1.44 -11.20
C TYR A 171 -14.31 0.43 -12.22
N GLY A 172 -13.47 0.84 -13.15
CA GLY A 172 -12.94 -0.01 -14.20
C GLY A 172 -13.83 0.01 -15.46
N GLY A 173 -14.22 -1.16 -15.97
CA GLY A 173 -14.85 -1.26 -17.30
C GLY A 173 -13.84 -0.80 -18.37
N ASP A 174 -14.20 0.19 -19.17
CA ASP A 174 -13.37 0.82 -20.20
C ASP A 174 -12.43 1.92 -19.66
N GLN A 175 -12.53 2.27 -18.36
CA GLN A 175 -11.67 3.27 -17.74
C GLN A 175 -10.30 2.69 -17.40
N LEU A 176 -9.24 3.49 -17.62
CA LEU A 176 -7.87 3.13 -17.23
C LEU A 176 -7.69 3.12 -15.71
N ILE A 177 -7.13 2.04 -15.23
CA ILE A 177 -6.73 1.89 -13.84
C ILE A 177 -5.20 1.80 -13.82
N PRO A 178 -4.51 2.73 -13.14
CA PRO A 178 -3.08 2.59 -12.94
C PRO A 178 -2.81 1.51 -11.86
N TRP A 179 -2.18 0.42 -12.28
CA TRP A 179 -1.84 -0.72 -11.44
C TRP A 179 -0.38 -0.71 -11.02
N VAL A 180 -0.07 -1.28 -9.85
CA VAL A 180 1.30 -1.40 -9.37
C VAL A 180 1.58 -2.74 -8.68
N SER A 181 2.75 -3.29 -8.99
CA SER A 181 3.30 -4.46 -8.30
C SER A 181 3.95 -4.06 -6.97
N PRO A 182 3.76 -4.84 -5.88
CA PRO A 182 4.52 -4.68 -4.65
C PRO A 182 6.05 -4.70 -4.85
N ASN A 183 6.54 -5.49 -5.81
CA ASN A 183 7.96 -5.57 -6.13
C ASN A 183 8.52 -4.27 -6.73
N ASP A 184 7.73 -3.62 -7.58
CA ASP A 184 8.12 -2.32 -8.16
C ASP A 184 8.09 -1.21 -7.12
N ILE A 185 7.13 -1.25 -6.18
CA ILE A 185 7.10 -0.35 -5.03
C ILE A 185 8.35 -0.57 -4.16
N ALA A 186 8.67 -1.82 -3.82
CA ALA A 186 9.84 -2.16 -3.02
C ALA A 186 11.15 -1.68 -3.68
N SER A 187 11.26 -1.87 -5.00
CA SER A 187 12.41 -1.40 -5.79
C SER A 187 12.54 0.12 -5.75
N ALA A 188 11.43 0.84 -5.93
CA ALA A 188 11.40 2.30 -5.87
C ALA A 188 11.74 2.82 -4.45
N ILE A 189 11.25 2.17 -3.38
CA ILE A 189 11.61 2.51 -2.01
C ILE A 189 13.09 2.25 -1.74
N ALA A 190 13.64 1.10 -2.20
CA ALA A 190 15.05 0.76 -2.02
C ALA A 190 15.99 1.76 -2.72
N GLU A 191 15.56 2.34 -3.83
CA GLU A 191 16.26 3.43 -4.51
C GLU A 191 16.17 4.72 -3.68
N GLU A 192 14.96 5.16 -3.36
CA GLU A 192 14.72 6.43 -2.65
C GLU A 192 15.39 6.48 -1.27
N ILE A 193 15.31 5.41 -0.49
CA ILE A 193 15.79 5.40 0.88
C ILE A 193 17.33 5.52 0.95
N THR A 194 18.02 5.11 -0.12
CA THR A 194 19.48 5.18 -0.24
C THR A 194 19.98 6.38 -1.03
N THR A 195 19.06 7.13 -1.67
CA THR A 195 19.40 8.35 -2.42
C THR A 195 19.38 9.57 -1.50
N PRO A 196 20.41 10.41 -1.52
CA PRO A 196 20.41 11.67 -0.78
C PRO A 196 19.22 12.54 -1.20
N LEU A 197 18.56 13.12 -0.22
CA LEU A 197 17.47 14.05 -0.42
C LEU A 197 17.59 15.18 0.60
N ASP A 198 17.31 16.41 0.16
CA ASP A 198 17.06 17.55 1.03
C ASP A 198 15.60 18.00 0.89
N GLY A 199 14.89 18.12 2.01
CA GLY A 199 13.51 18.56 2.03
C GLY A 199 12.48 17.45 1.76
N ARG A 200 11.54 17.73 0.86
CA ARG A 200 10.36 16.88 0.57
C ARG A 200 10.32 16.45 -0.88
N LYS A 201 9.90 15.21 -1.10
CA LYS A 201 9.67 14.66 -2.44
C LYS A 201 8.39 13.83 -2.46
N ILE A 202 7.62 13.97 -3.51
CA ILE A 202 6.54 13.04 -3.86
C ILE A 202 7.05 12.16 -5.00
N ARG A 203 6.87 10.85 -4.87
CA ARG A 203 7.19 9.90 -5.93
C ARG A 203 6.02 8.96 -6.16
N TYR A 204 5.43 9.03 -7.34
CA TYR A 204 4.46 8.07 -7.81
C TYR A 204 5.13 6.79 -8.29
N VAL A 205 4.49 5.64 -8.06
CA VAL A 205 4.91 4.33 -8.57
C VAL A 205 3.72 3.64 -9.20
N SER A 206 3.86 3.28 -10.46
CA SER A 206 2.89 2.52 -11.23
C SER A 206 3.62 1.52 -12.11
N SER A 207 3.08 0.32 -12.32
CA SER A 207 3.68 -0.73 -13.16
C SER A 207 3.05 -0.79 -14.54
N GLU A 208 1.75 -0.53 -14.62
CA GLU A 208 0.97 -0.66 -15.85
C GLU A 208 -0.34 0.13 -15.74
N GLU A 209 -0.88 0.55 -16.87
CA GLU A 209 -2.19 1.17 -16.94
C GLU A 209 -3.06 0.33 -17.87
N LEU A 210 -4.12 -0.25 -17.33
CA LEU A 210 -5.02 -1.15 -18.02
C LEU A 210 -6.46 -0.75 -17.72
N THR A 211 -7.35 -0.99 -18.67
CA THR A 211 -8.78 -0.93 -18.40
C THR A 211 -9.22 -2.08 -17.49
N GLY A 212 -10.39 -1.96 -16.89
CA GLY A 212 -11.01 -3.07 -16.15
C GLY A 212 -11.19 -4.30 -17.04
N ASP A 213 -11.62 -4.08 -18.29
CA ASP A 213 -11.85 -5.15 -19.26
C ASP A 213 -10.54 -5.88 -19.65
N GLU A 214 -9.46 -5.14 -19.89
CA GLU A 214 -8.12 -5.74 -20.13
C GLU A 214 -7.63 -6.50 -18.90
N THR A 215 -7.85 -5.95 -17.72
CA THR A 215 -7.52 -6.60 -16.44
C THR A 215 -8.26 -7.91 -16.28
N ALA A 216 -9.59 -7.91 -16.50
CA ALA A 216 -10.42 -9.12 -16.43
C ALA A 216 -9.97 -10.18 -17.45
N LYS A 217 -9.65 -9.74 -18.68
CA LYS A 217 -9.16 -10.65 -19.71
C LYS A 217 -7.85 -11.34 -19.31
N ILE A 218 -6.85 -10.59 -18.83
CA ILE A 218 -5.56 -11.13 -18.40
C ILE A 218 -5.74 -12.14 -17.25
N LEU A 219 -6.55 -11.80 -16.24
CA LEU A 219 -6.83 -12.70 -15.13
C LEU A 219 -7.63 -13.93 -15.58
N GLY A 220 -8.63 -13.73 -16.43
CA GLY A 220 -9.46 -14.80 -16.99
C GLY A 220 -8.64 -15.82 -17.78
N ASP A 221 -7.76 -15.36 -18.65
CA ASP A 221 -6.83 -16.22 -19.40
C ASP A 221 -5.95 -17.06 -18.46
N ALA A 222 -5.46 -16.45 -17.36
CA ALA A 222 -4.58 -17.11 -16.41
C ALA A 222 -5.29 -18.20 -15.56
N ILE A 223 -6.60 -18.05 -15.30
CA ILE A 223 -7.38 -19.01 -14.49
C ILE A 223 -8.27 -19.95 -15.35
N GLY A 224 -8.11 -19.94 -16.68
CA GLY A 224 -8.89 -20.77 -17.59
C GLY A 224 -10.36 -20.34 -17.74
N LYS A 225 -10.65 -19.06 -17.53
CA LYS A 225 -12.00 -18.44 -17.71
C LYS A 225 -11.92 -17.28 -18.72
N PRO A 226 -11.73 -17.55 -20.02
CA PRO A 226 -11.52 -16.51 -21.04
C PRO A 226 -12.71 -15.54 -21.19
N ASP A 227 -13.89 -15.92 -20.72
CA ASP A 227 -15.11 -15.10 -20.75
C ASP A 227 -15.27 -14.22 -19.50
N LEU A 228 -14.29 -14.19 -18.58
CA LEU A 228 -14.31 -13.32 -17.42
C LEU A 228 -14.46 -11.86 -17.85
N LYS A 229 -15.43 -11.16 -17.26
CA LYS A 229 -15.74 -9.76 -17.57
C LYS A 229 -15.63 -8.89 -16.33
N TRP A 230 -15.29 -7.63 -16.56
CA TRP A 230 -15.43 -6.57 -15.59
C TRP A 230 -16.76 -5.88 -15.80
N GLN A 231 -17.61 -5.93 -14.79
CA GLN A 231 -18.95 -5.34 -14.83
C GLN A 231 -19.01 -4.12 -13.93
N LEU A 232 -19.37 -2.98 -14.48
CA LEU A 232 -19.69 -1.80 -13.70
C LEU A 232 -21.02 -1.98 -12.99
N ILE A 233 -21.03 -1.71 -11.69
CA ILE A 233 -22.23 -1.69 -10.84
C ILE A 233 -22.27 -0.36 -10.08
N SER A 234 -23.43 -0.03 -9.52
CA SER A 234 -23.61 1.22 -8.78
C SER A 234 -22.85 1.24 -7.45
N ASP A 235 -22.59 2.45 -6.94
CA ASP A 235 -22.01 2.68 -5.62
C ASP A 235 -22.84 1.99 -4.52
N GLU A 236 -24.19 2.03 -4.65
CA GLU A 236 -25.12 1.40 -3.72
C GLU A 236 -24.97 -0.13 -3.71
N GLU A 237 -24.84 -0.77 -4.89
CA GLU A 237 -24.62 -2.21 -5.00
C GLU A 237 -23.30 -2.64 -4.36
N VAL A 238 -22.20 -1.88 -4.57
CA VAL A 238 -20.92 -2.14 -3.91
C VAL A 238 -21.03 -1.98 -2.42
N LEU A 239 -21.66 -0.90 -1.94
CA LEU A 239 -21.85 -0.64 -0.52
C LEU A 239 -22.61 -1.79 0.16
N ASN A 240 -23.75 -2.17 -0.43
CA ASN A 240 -24.58 -3.25 0.08
C ASN A 240 -23.82 -4.59 0.10
N GLY A 241 -23.03 -4.86 -0.94
CA GLY A 241 -22.18 -6.04 -1.01
C GLY A 241 -21.14 -6.09 0.12
N LEU A 242 -20.42 -5.00 0.34
CA LEU A 242 -19.40 -4.91 1.40
C LEU A 242 -19.98 -5.02 2.81
N VAL A 243 -21.12 -4.38 3.06
CA VAL A 243 -21.83 -4.46 4.36
C VAL A 243 -22.39 -5.86 4.59
N SER A 244 -22.92 -6.52 3.54
CA SER A 244 -23.48 -7.87 3.64
C SER A 244 -22.47 -8.94 4.05
N VAL A 245 -21.20 -8.75 3.72
CA VAL A 245 -20.12 -9.65 4.15
C VAL A 245 -19.49 -9.25 5.50
N GLY A 246 -20.11 -8.30 6.21
CA GLY A 246 -19.75 -7.93 7.60
C GLY A 246 -18.74 -6.79 7.71
N MET A 247 -18.44 -6.06 6.63
CA MET A 247 -17.60 -4.87 6.72
C MET A 247 -18.37 -3.74 7.45
N GLN A 248 -17.63 -2.98 8.27
CA GLN A 248 -18.22 -1.80 8.92
C GLN A 248 -18.77 -0.81 7.89
N PRO A 249 -20.02 -0.30 8.03
CA PRO A 249 -20.63 0.60 7.07
C PRO A 249 -19.81 1.86 6.74
N LYS A 250 -19.18 2.48 7.75
CA LYS A 250 -18.34 3.66 7.55
C LYS A 250 -17.10 3.35 6.71
N ILE A 251 -16.50 2.18 6.91
CA ILE A 251 -15.32 1.73 6.13
C ILE A 251 -15.75 1.35 4.72
N ALA A 252 -16.86 0.62 4.58
CA ALA A 252 -17.44 0.28 3.29
C ALA A 252 -17.76 1.52 2.46
N GLN A 253 -18.39 2.54 3.06
CA GLN A 253 -18.65 3.82 2.42
C GLN A 253 -17.36 4.49 1.94
N GLY A 254 -16.33 4.54 2.77
CA GLY A 254 -15.03 5.12 2.39
C GLY A 254 -14.32 4.35 1.27
N LEU A 255 -14.52 3.02 1.16
CA LEU A 255 -14.04 2.24 0.02
C LEU A 255 -14.81 2.57 -1.26
N VAL A 256 -16.13 2.66 -1.19
CA VAL A 256 -16.98 3.04 -2.33
C VAL A 256 -16.60 4.40 -2.87
N GLU A 257 -16.41 5.39 -1.99
CA GLU A 257 -15.95 6.74 -2.37
C GLU A 257 -14.57 6.74 -3.02
N MET A 258 -13.64 5.94 -2.49
CA MET A 258 -12.32 5.76 -3.09
C MET A 258 -12.43 5.18 -4.51
N TYR A 259 -13.23 4.14 -4.70
CA TYR A 259 -13.43 3.52 -6.01
C TYR A 259 -14.14 4.47 -6.99
N ALA A 260 -15.16 5.20 -6.54
CA ALA A 260 -15.79 6.24 -7.34
C ALA A 260 -14.80 7.34 -7.77
N GLY A 261 -13.87 7.71 -6.88
CA GLY A 261 -12.78 8.64 -7.18
C GLY A 261 -11.76 8.10 -8.19
N LEU A 262 -11.54 6.78 -8.25
CA LEU A 262 -10.78 6.15 -9.32
C LEU A 262 -11.54 6.22 -10.65
N TYR A 263 -12.84 5.91 -10.63
CA TYR A 263 -13.68 5.90 -11.83
C TYR A 263 -13.83 7.28 -12.47
N ASN A 264 -14.09 8.31 -11.67
CA ASN A 264 -14.27 9.67 -12.16
C ASN A 264 -12.94 10.44 -12.39
N GLY A 265 -11.80 9.82 -12.09
CA GLY A 265 -10.46 10.34 -12.33
C GLY A 265 -9.91 11.28 -11.24
N THR A 266 -10.68 11.67 -10.22
CA THR A 266 -10.23 12.61 -9.19
C THR A 266 -9.03 12.10 -8.40
N LEU A 267 -8.99 10.81 -8.03
CA LEU A 267 -7.84 10.22 -7.35
C LEU A 267 -6.58 10.20 -8.22
N GLY A 268 -6.75 10.07 -9.54
CA GLY A 268 -5.66 10.02 -10.51
C GLY A 268 -5.14 11.38 -10.96
N GLU A 269 -5.82 12.48 -10.67
CA GLU A 269 -5.52 13.78 -11.25
C GLU A 269 -4.06 14.23 -11.06
N ASP A 270 -3.57 14.15 -9.83
CA ASP A 270 -2.18 14.51 -9.52
C ASP A 270 -1.17 13.48 -10.05
N TYR A 271 -1.54 12.20 -10.06
CA TYR A 271 -0.74 11.14 -10.67
C TYR A 271 -0.50 11.41 -12.15
N TYR A 272 -1.52 11.70 -12.93
CA TYR A 272 -1.38 11.93 -14.37
C TYR A 272 -0.59 13.21 -14.69
N LYS A 273 -0.63 14.22 -13.82
CA LYS A 273 0.22 15.42 -13.94
C LYS A 273 1.69 15.14 -13.62
N ASN A 274 1.95 14.18 -12.72
CA ASN A 274 3.28 13.82 -12.20
C ASN A 274 3.64 12.35 -12.52
N ARG A 275 3.06 11.79 -13.57
CA ARG A 275 3.26 10.41 -14.01
C ARG A 275 4.74 10.13 -14.18
N PRO A 276 5.28 9.01 -13.62
CA PRO A 276 6.67 8.64 -13.84
C PRO A 276 6.92 8.40 -15.34
N PHE A 277 8.07 8.85 -15.83
CA PHE A 277 8.48 8.66 -17.22
C PHE A 277 8.60 7.17 -17.57
N GLU A 278 9.13 6.37 -16.64
CA GLU A 278 9.21 4.92 -16.77
C GLU A 278 8.28 4.27 -15.74
N LEU A 279 7.42 3.39 -16.23
CA LEU A 279 6.59 2.55 -15.38
C LEU A 279 7.41 1.35 -14.86
N GLY A 280 6.93 0.73 -13.79
CA GLY A 280 7.54 -0.47 -13.21
C GLY A 280 7.61 -1.64 -14.20
N LYS A 281 8.44 -2.61 -13.86
CA LYS A 281 8.79 -3.72 -14.77
C LYS A 281 7.81 -4.89 -14.70
N THR A 282 7.20 -5.10 -13.54
CA THR A 282 6.30 -6.23 -13.31
C THR A 282 4.94 -5.98 -13.95
N LYS A 283 4.59 -6.74 -14.98
CA LYS A 283 3.31 -6.61 -15.68
C LYS A 283 2.23 -7.48 -15.01
N LEU A 284 0.97 -7.10 -15.22
CA LEU A 284 -0.18 -7.85 -14.68
C LEU A 284 -0.17 -9.31 -15.15
N ALA A 285 0.21 -9.58 -16.40
CA ALA A 285 0.33 -10.94 -16.93
C ALA A 285 1.34 -11.80 -16.14
N GLU A 286 2.37 -11.20 -15.55
CA GLU A 286 3.30 -11.91 -14.67
C GLU A 286 2.65 -12.17 -13.31
N TYR A 287 2.02 -11.16 -12.72
CA TYR A 287 1.29 -11.28 -11.45
C TYR A 287 0.11 -12.24 -11.55
N ALA A 288 -0.52 -12.35 -12.71
CA ALA A 288 -1.65 -13.26 -12.95
C ALA A 288 -1.31 -14.74 -12.70
N LYS A 289 -0.03 -15.13 -12.74
CA LYS A 289 0.42 -16.48 -12.35
C LYS A 289 0.26 -16.72 -10.84
N GLU A 290 0.60 -15.73 -10.02
CA GLU A 290 0.39 -15.76 -8.58
C GLU A 290 -1.12 -15.75 -8.25
N PHE A 291 -1.87 -14.88 -8.91
CA PHE A 291 -3.32 -14.83 -8.79
C PHE A 291 -3.96 -16.19 -9.11
N ALA A 292 -3.56 -16.84 -10.21
CA ALA A 292 -4.06 -18.16 -10.60
C ALA A 292 -3.69 -19.24 -9.56
N SER A 293 -2.48 -19.19 -9.00
CA SER A 293 -2.08 -20.11 -7.94
C SER A 293 -2.99 -20.01 -6.72
N ILE A 294 -3.29 -18.78 -6.26
CA ILE A 294 -4.18 -18.54 -5.11
C ILE A 294 -5.63 -18.89 -5.46
N TYR A 295 -6.08 -18.56 -6.67
CA TYR A 295 -7.41 -18.91 -7.16
C TYR A 295 -7.65 -20.44 -7.13
N ASN A 296 -6.66 -21.26 -7.49
CA ASN A 296 -6.77 -22.71 -7.54
C ASN A 296 -6.61 -23.39 -6.17
N GLN A 297 -6.04 -22.72 -5.16
CA GLN A 297 -5.88 -23.25 -3.80
C GLN A 297 -7.14 -23.07 -2.95
N ASN A 298 -7.98 -22.15 -3.24
CA ASN A 298 -9.24 -21.85 -2.57
C ASN A 298 -10.42 -22.47 -3.32
#